data_e52bf2206ce73a44bd8b2a86dc9be0ec
#
_entry.id   e52bf2206ce73a44bd8b2a86dc9be0ec
#
_cell.length_a   1.000
_cell.length_b   1.000
_cell.length_c   1.000
_cell.angle_alpha   90.00
_cell.angle_beta   90.00
_cell.angle_gamma   90.00
#
_symmetry.space_group_name_H-M   'P 1'
#
loop_
_entity.id
_entity.type
_entity.pdbx_description
1 polymer ?
#
loop_
_entity_poly.entity_id
_entity_poly.type
_entity_poly.pdbx_seq_one_letter_code
_entity_poly.pdbx_strand_id
1 'polypeptide(L)'
;MRGPGAVQIGPACGARSVSPWETAAVTEGSGRKWLTVRGALRVPEITVYFWVIKALSTAMGESTSDYLVHAIDPVIAVALGFAGVCGALALQFAMRRYVAWTYWLAVAGVGVFGTMAADVLHVRFGVAYAASTVLYAVVLIAVFVTWARTEGTLSIHTVDTPRREAFYWAVVVATFAMGTALGDLAATTFHLGYFGSGVLFAGVIAIPAFGYWRLHWNAIFSFWFAYVATRPLGASFADWMGKSRTVGGLGWGDGRVALALALAIFCLVAFLALTRRDLQQPDRSPRLP
;
A
#
# COMPACT_ATOMS: atom_id res chain seq x y z
N MET A 1 -35.67 21.15 81.11
CA MET A 1 -36.82 21.63 80.28
C MET A 1 -36.38 21.43 78.80
N ARG A 2 -37.27 20.94 78.02
CA ARG A 2 -37.07 20.28 76.73
C ARG A 2 -36.70 21.25 75.62
N GLY A 3 -35.61 20.94 74.83
CA GLY A 3 -35.30 21.59 73.55
C GLY A 3 -36.03 20.89 72.42
N PRO A 4 -36.41 21.60 71.36
CA PRO A 4 -37.18 21.04 70.22
C PRO A 4 -36.24 20.45 69.13
N GLY A 5 -36.84 19.47 68.47
CA GLY A 5 -36.25 18.53 67.56
C GLY A 5 -35.68 19.08 66.22
N ALA A 6 -34.69 18.40 65.76
CA ALA A 6 -34.14 18.54 64.43
C ALA A 6 -34.96 17.76 63.41
N VAL A 7 -35.42 18.45 62.37
CA VAL A 7 -36.01 17.86 61.15
C VAL A 7 -34.92 17.40 60.22
N GLN A 8 -34.86 16.10 60.01
CA GLN A 8 -34.02 15.53 58.93
C GLN A 8 -34.73 15.73 57.57
N ILE A 9 -34.08 16.48 56.69
CA ILE A 9 -34.43 16.53 55.27
C ILE A 9 -33.57 15.51 54.53
N GLY A 10 -34.22 14.55 53.90
CA GLY A 10 -33.57 13.49 53.11
C GLY A 10 -32.89 14.02 51.84
N PRO A 11 -31.98 13.24 51.25
CA PRO A 11 -31.18 13.72 50.13
C PRO A 11 -31.99 13.77 48.83
N ALA A 12 -32.03 14.98 48.26
CA ALA A 12 -32.59 15.24 46.93
C ALA A 12 -31.65 14.67 45.83
N CYS A 13 -32.31 14.01 44.97
CA CYS A 13 -31.99 13.54 43.61
C CYS A 13 -30.79 14.19 42.91
N GLY A 14 -29.83 13.33 42.50
CA GLY A 14 -29.18 13.33 41.20
C GLY A 14 -28.52 14.60 40.69
N ALA A 15 -27.39 15.01 41.24
CA ALA A 15 -26.44 15.82 40.47
C ALA A 15 -25.65 14.89 39.56
N ARG A 16 -25.93 14.92 38.24
CA ARG A 16 -25.05 14.35 37.24
C ARG A 16 -23.70 15.08 37.33
N SER A 17 -22.65 14.36 37.63
CA SER A 17 -21.29 14.87 37.55
C SER A 17 -20.99 15.19 36.10
N VAL A 18 -20.98 16.47 35.74
CA VAL A 18 -20.52 16.97 34.44
C VAL A 18 -19.00 16.74 34.40
N SER A 19 -18.53 16.06 33.41
CA SER A 19 -17.10 15.77 33.29
C SER A 19 -16.30 17.06 33.05
N PRO A 20 -15.04 17.14 33.51
CA PRO A 20 -14.21 18.36 33.44
C PRO A 20 -14.01 18.96 32.03
N TRP A 21 -14.33 18.21 30.98
CA TRP A 21 -14.24 18.68 29.61
C TRP A 21 -15.52 19.41 29.12
N GLU A 22 -16.66 19.26 29.78
CA GLU A 22 -17.89 19.98 29.43
C GLU A 22 -17.90 21.42 29.95
N THR A 23 -17.16 21.69 31.02
CA THR A 23 -17.03 23.06 31.58
C THR A 23 -15.95 23.90 30.86
N ALA A 24 -15.05 23.30 30.10
CA ALA A 24 -14.03 24.03 29.33
C ALA A 24 -14.55 24.66 28.02
N ALA A 25 -15.79 24.37 27.65
CA ALA A 25 -16.37 24.83 26.37
C ALA A 25 -17.08 26.21 26.45
N VAL A 26 -17.14 26.86 27.62
CA VAL A 26 -17.98 28.05 27.79
C VAL A 26 -17.21 29.35 28.04
N THR A 27 -15.91 29.32 28.29
CA THR A 27 -15.14 30.54 28.51
C THR A 27 -13.79 30.53 27.81
N GLU A 28 -13.76 30.83 26.52
CA GLU A 28 -12.63 31.56 25.94
C GLU A 28 -13.03 32.11 24.57
N GLY A 29 -13.07 33.42 24.51
CA GLY A 29 -13.30 34.18 23.30
C GLY A 29 -12.17 34.05 22.29
N SER A 30 -12.55 34.11 21.02
CA SER A 30 -11.77 34.44 19.82
C SER A 30 -10.40 33.78 19.64
N GLY A 31 -10.40 32.48 19.47
CA GLY A 31 -9.31 31.73 18.87
C GLY A 31 -9.90 30.44 18.33
N ARG A 32 -10.41 30.42 17.08
CA ARG A 32 -10.83 29.17 16.45
C ARG A 32 -9.63 28.25 16.32
N LYS A 33 -9.34 27.49 17.36
CA LYS A 33 -8.57 26.25 17.17
C LYS A 33 -9.46 25.36 16.29
N TRP A 34 -9.14 25.31 15.02
CA TRP A 34 -9.66 24.31 14.12
C TRP A 34 -9.31 22.95 14.73
N LEU A 35 -10.25 22.33 15.39
CA LEU A 35 -10.21 20.90 15.63
C LEU A 35 -10.21 20.29 14.24
N THR A 36 -9.03 20.00 13.74
CA THR A 36 -8.87 19.17 12.54
C THR A 36 -9.47 17.82 12.90
N VAL A 37 -10.72 17.61 12.48
CA VAL A 37 -11.30 16.28 12.45
C VAL A 37 -10.34 15.46 11.59
N ARG A 38 -9.57 14.55 12.21
CA ARG A 38 -8.71 13.64 11.47
C ARG A 38 -9.58 12.95 10.42
N GLY A 39 -9.22 13.12 9.16
CA GLY A 39 -9.89 12.45 8.05
C GLY A 39 -9.89 10.94 8.26
N ALA A 40 -10.86 10.25 7.71
CA ALA A 40 -10.84 8.79 7.72
C ALA A 40 -9.62 8.30 6.92
N LEU A 41 -8.91 7.31 7.46
CA LEU A 41 -7.75 6.71 6.80
C LEU A 41 -8.17 6.11 5.44
N ARG A 42 -7.28 6.23 4.44
CA ARG A 42 -7.56 5.88 3.04
C ARG A 42 -6.81 4.64 2.57
N VAL A 43 -6.01 4.06 3.45
CA VAL A 43 -5.20 2.86 3.20
C VAL A 43 -5.54 1.77 4.22
N PRO A 44 -5.36 0.48 3.88
CA PRO A 44 -5.67 -0.63 4.77
C PRO A 44 -4.73 -0.71 5.97
N GLU A 45 -5.13 -1.48 6.98
CA GLU A 45 -4.26 -1.93 8.05
C GLU A 45 -3.24 -2.94 7.54
N ILE A 46 -1.99 -2.87 8.07
CA ILE A 46 -0.90 -3.79 7.72
C ILE A 46 -1.10 -5.12 8.43
N THR A 47 -1.85 -6.00 7.81
CA THR A 47 -2.10 -7.35 8.30
C THR A 47 -1.39 -8.39 7.43
N VAL A 48 -1.42 -9.66 7.82
CA VAL A 48 -0.95 -10.76 6.96
C VAL A 48 -1.69 -10.75 5.62
N TYR A 49 -2.99 -10.45 5.61
CA TYR A 49 -3.78 -10.34 4.37
C TYR A 49 -3.25 -9.25 3.45
N PHE A 50 -2.85 -8.10 4.00
CA PHE A 50 -2.22 -7.03 3.24
C PHE A 50 -1.00 -7.53 2.47
N TRP A 51 -0.07 -8.23 3.16
CA TRP A 51 1.15 -8.73 2.53
C TRP A 51 0.88 -9.82 1.50
N VAL A 52 -0.07 -10.71 1.77
CA VAL A 52 -0.47 -11.78 0.82
C VAL A 52 -1.06 -11.16 -0.45
N ILE A 53 -2.06 -10.27 -0.34
CA ILE A 53 -2.67 -9.63 -1.51
C ILE A 53 -1.64 -8.76 -2.23
N LYS A 54 -0.77 -8.06 -1.50
CA LYS A 54 0.31 -7.25 -2.07
C LYS A 54 1.26 -8.11 -2.92
N ALA A 55 1.71 -9.25 -2.42
CA ALA A 55 2.57 -10.18 -3.16
C ALA A 55 1.86 -10.74 -4.41
N LEU A 56 0.61 -11.19 -4.25
CA LEU A 56 -0.20 -11.68 -5.37
C LEU A 56 -0.45 -10.57 -6.42
N SER A 57 -0.72 -9.34 -5.99
CA SER A 57 -0.97 -8.22 -6.92
C SER A 57 0.28 -7.80 -7.69
N THR A 58 1.47 -7.94 -7.11
CA THR A 58 2.73 -7.68 -7.84
C THR A 58 2.94 -8.73 -8.94
N ALA A 59 2.75 -10.00 -8.64
CA ALA A 59 2.86 -11.08 -9.61
C ALA A 59 1.75 -11.00 -10.69
N MET A 60 0.51 -10.72 -10.29
CA MET A 60 -0.61 -10.56 -11.21
C MET A 60 -0.39 -9.38 -12.17
N GLY A 61 0.12 -8.25 -11.66
CA GLY A 61 0.44 -7.08 -12.48
C GLY A 61 1.46 -7.40 -13.58
N GLU A 62 2.52 -8.15 -13.24
CA GLU A 62 3.55 -8.62 -14.17
C GLU A 62 2.94 -9.50 -15.26
N SER A 63 2.35 -10.63 -14.86
CA SER A 63 1.77 -11.59 -15.82
C SER A 63 0.67 -10.97 -16.67
N THR A 64 -0.12 -10.01 -16.15
CA THR A 64 -1.17 -9.33 -16.93
C THR A 64 -0.56 -8.38 -17.95
N SER A 65 0.46 -7.61 -17.58
CA SER A 65 1.20 -6.73 -18.49
C SER A 65 1.76 -7.53 -19.67
N ASP A 66 2.51 -8.59 -19.36
CA ASP A 66 3.12 -9.47 -20.35
C ASP A 66 2.07 -10.09 -21.29
N TYR A 67 0.99 -10.60 -20.72
CA TYR A 67 -0.07 -11.17 -21.53
C TYR A 67 -0.68 -10.13 -22.49
N LEU A 68 -0.99 -8.93 -22.01
CA LEU A 68 -1.64 -7.90 -22.82
C LEU A 68 -0.74 -7.41 -23.95
N VAL A 69 0.55 -7.15 -23.71
CA VAL A 69 1.47 -6.66 -24.74
C VAL A 69 1.79 -7.73 -25.81
N HIS A 70 1.53 -9.00 -25.53
CA HIS A 70 1.66 -10.08 -26.52
C HIS A 70 0.32 -10.47 -27.19
N ALA A 71 -0.83 -10.21 -26.53
CA ALA A 71 -2.16 -10.56 -27.04
C ALA A 71 -2.74 -9.52 -27.98
N ILE A 72 -2.40 -8.24 -27.81
CA ILE A 72 -2.86 -7.11 -28.61
C ILE A 72 -1.67 -6.22 -28.99
N ASP A 73 -1.92 -5.23 -29.86
CA ASP A 73 -0.89 -4.24 -30.20
C ASP A 73 -0.33 -3.57 -28.93
N PRO A 74 1.01 -3.53 -28.74
CA PRO A 74 1.62 -3.01 -27.51
C PRO A 74 1.26 -1.55 -27.22
N VAL A 75 1.07 -0.70 -28.22
CA VAL A 75 0.69 0.70 -28.03
C VAL A 75 -0.74 0.78 -27.50
N ILE A 76 -1.63 -0.07 -28.02
CA ILE A 76 -3.02 -0.17 -27.55
C ILE A 76 -3.01 -0.73 -26.11
N ALA A 77 -2.22 -1.77 -25.83
CA ALA A 77 -2.09 -2.34 -24.48
C ALA A 77 -1.67 -1.28 -23.45
N VAL A 78 -0.62 -0.50 -23.75
CA VAL A 78 -0.13 0.56 -22.87
C VAL A 78 -1.17 1.68 -22.70
N ALA A 79 -1.85 2.08 -23.78
CA ALA A 79 -2.91 3.10 -23.72
C ALA A 79 -4.09 2.64 -22.85
N LEU A 80 -4.53 1.39 -22.97
CA LEU A 80 -5.58 0.80 -22.14
C LEU A 80 -5.12 0.66 -20.69
N GLY A 81 -3.88 0.24 -20.44
CA GLY A 81 -3.28 0.17 -19.12
C GLY A 81 -3.23 1.54 -18.45
N PHE A 82 -2.83 2.58 -19.19
CA PHE A 82 -2.83 3.96 -18.71
C PHE A 82 -4.24 4.46 -18.38
N ALA A 83 -5.19 4.26 -19.29
CA ALA A 83 -6.58 4.65 -19.03
C ALA A 83 -7.17 3.89 -17.83
N GLY A 84 -6.86 2.61 -17.70
CA GLY A 84 -7.29 1.77 -16.57
C GLY A 84 -6.76 2.25 -15.24
N VAL A 85 -5.45 2.53 -15.15
CA VAL A 85 -4.84 3.05 -13.90
C VAL A 85 -5.35 4.45 -13.55
N CYS A 86 -5.51 5.33 -14.53
CA CYS A 86 -6.10 6.65 -14.32
C CYS A 86 -7.53 6.55 -13.77
N GLY A 87 -8.35 5.69 -14.34
CA GLY A 87 -9.72 5.45 -13.87
C GLY A 87 -9.76 4.85 -12.47
N ALA A 88 -8.92 3.87 -12.17
CA ALA A 88 -8.82 3.24 -10.86
C ALA A 88 -8.33 4.23 -9.78
N LEU A 89 -7.32 5.03 -10.07
CA LEU A 89 -6.83 6.07 -9.16
C LEU A 89 -7.86 7.20 -8.98
N ALA A 90 -8.53 7.63 -10.05
CA ALA A 90 -9.60 8.63 -9.94
C ALA A 90 -10.73 8.13 -9.02
N LEU A 91 -11.13 6.87 -9.18
CA LEU A 91 -12.11 6.23 -8.29
C LEU A 91 -11.60 6.17 -6.84
N GLN A 92 -10.34 5.79 -6.63
CA GLN A 92 -9.73 5.74 -5.31
C GLN A 92 -9.67 7.14 -4.65
N PHE A 93 -9.25 8.18 -5.38
CA PHE A 93 -9.23 9.56 -4.85
C PHE A 93 -10.63 10.12 -4.55
N ALA A 94 -11.65 9.65 -5.27
CA ALA A 94 -13.04 10.02 -4.99
C ALA A 94 -13.55 9.44 -3.67
N MET A 95 -12.95 8.36 -3.16
CA MET A 95 -13.30 7.77 -1.88
C MET A 95 -12.75 8.62 -0.74
N ARG A 96 -13.61 8.96 0.22
CA ARG A 96 -13.23 9.75 1.41
C ARG A 96 -12.70 8.87 2.55
N ARG A 97 -12.70 7.56 2.38
CA ARG A 97 -12.27 6.55 3.35
C ARG A 97 -11.75 5.32 2.61
N TYR A 98 -11.01 4.48 3.30
CA TYR A 98 -10.60 3.20 2.76
C TYR A 98 -11.81 2.33 2.36
N VAL A 99 -11.77 1.82 1.14
CA VAL A 99 -12.70 0.82 0.59
C VAL A 99 -11.87 -0.26 -0.07
N ALA A 100 -11.96 -1.50 0.41
CA ALA A 100 -11.09 -2.60 -0.02
C ALA A 100 -11.07 -2.78 -1.55
N TRP A 101 -12.23 -2.77 -2.20
CA TRP A 101 -12.33 -2.96 -3.66
C TRP A 101 -11.62 -1.87 -4.45
N THR A 102 -11.84 -0.59 -4.11
CA THR A 102 -11.23 0.53 -4.84
C THR A 102 -9.73 0.59 -4.63
N TYR A 103 -9.28 0.35 -3.39
CA TYR A 103 -7.85 0.33 -3.07
C TYR A 103 -7.11 -0.77 -3.82
N TRP A 104 -7.59 -2.02 -3.76
CA TRP A 104 -6.93 -3.14 -4.41
C TRP A 104 -7.07 -3.10 -5.94
N LEU A 105 -8.16 -2.52 -6.47
CA LEU A 105 -8.28 -2.21 -7.89
C LEU A 105 -7.21 -1.20 -8.35
N ALA A 106 -6.98 -0.14 -7.57
CA ALA A 106 -5.93 0.83 -7.86
C ALA A 106 -4.53 0.19 -7.79
N VAL A 107 -4.25 -0.67 -6.78
CA VAL A 107 -3.00 -1.42 -6.70
C VAL A 107 -2.81 -2.33 -7.91
N ALA A 108 -3.85 -3.04 -8.34
CA ALA A 108 -3.82 -3.89 -9.53
C ALA A 108 -3.54 -3.07 -10.80
N GLY A 109 -4.25 -1.96 -10.99
CA GLY A 109 -4.05 -1.06 -12.13
C GLY A 109 -2.63 -0.48 -12.19
N VAL A 110 -2.12 -0.01 -11.02
CA VAL A 110 -0.72 0.46 -10.91
C VAL A 110 0.26 -0.69 -11.19
N GLY A 111 -0.07 -1.92 -10.77
CA GLY A 111 0.76 -3.10 -11.04
C GLY A 111 0.92 -3.35 -12.52
N VAL A 112 -0.18 -3.44 -13.26
CA VAL A 112 -0.19 -3.68 -14.70
C VAL A 112 0.50 -2.54 -15.45
N PHE A 113 0.07 -1.29 -15.23
CA PHE A 113 0.63 -0.15 -15.97
C PHE A 113 2.08 0.15 -15.56
N GLY A 114 2.46 -0.03 -14.29
CA GLY A 114 3.83 0.19 -13.82
C GLY A 114 4.84 -0.73 -14.49
N THR A 115 4.46 -2.01 -14.71
CA THR A 115 5.25 -2.95 -15.52
C THR A 115 5.36 -2.47 -16.96
N MET A 116 4.23 -2.18 -17.63
CA MET A 116 4.25 -1.68 -19.00
C MET A 116 5.14 -0.45 -19.18
N ALA A 117 5.09 0.49 -18.22
CA ALA A 117 5.90 1.71 -18.26
C ALA A 117 7.40 1.41 -18.12
N ALA A 118 7.77 0.44 -17.27
CA ALA A 118 9.16 0.01 -17.12
C ALA A 118 9.68 -0.65 -18.41
N ASP A 119 8.87 -1.53 -19.01
CA ASP A 119 9.22 -2.29 -20.21
C ASP A 119 9.34 -1.40 -21.45
N VAL A 120 8.49 -0.39 -21.58
CA VAL A 120 8.60 0.59 -22.68
C VAL A 120 9.98 1.23 -22.71
N LEU A 121 10.54 1.60 -21.55
CA LEU A 121 11.88 2.19 -21.48
C LEU A 121 12.94 1.23 -22.02
N HIS A 122 12.84 -0.04 -21.67
CA HIS A 122 13.79 -1.06 -22.08
C HIS A 122 13.54 -1.51 -23.53
N VAL A 123 12.33 -1.97 -23.84
CA VAL A 123 12.00 -2.60 -25.13
C VAL A 123 11.95 -1.58 -26.28
N ARG A 124 11.37 -0.38 -26.04
CA ARG A 124 11.16 0.62 -27.09
C ARG A 124 12.34 1.55 -27.26
N PHE A 125 13.01 1.92 -26.17
CA PHE A 125 14.11 2.87 -26.18
C PHE A 125 15.48 2.22 -25.98
N GLY A 126 15.55 0.90 -25.77
CA GLY A 126 16.82 0.16 -25.63
C GLY A 126 17.61 0.56 -24.37
N VAL A 127 16.96 1.14 -23.37
CA VAL A 127 17.64 1.53 -22.13
C VAL A 127 18.03 0.29 -21.34
N ALA A 128 19.30 0.19 -20.94
CA ALA A 128 19.79 -0.95 -20.15
C ALA A 128 19.04 -1.06 -18.82
N TYR A 129 18.75 -2.28 -18.35
CA TYR A 129 18.06 -2.52 -17.08
C TYR A 129 18.74 -1.84 -15.89
N ALA A 130 20.06 -1.78 -15.86
CA ALA A 130 20.80 -1.07 -14.82
C ALA A 130 20.49 0.43 -14.81
N ALA A 131 20.41 1.06 -16.00
CA ALA A 131 20.11 2.49 -16.10
C ALA A 131 18.65 2.81 -15.73
N SER A 132 17.70 1.99 -16.19
CA SER A 132 16.28 2.15 -15.81
C SER A 132 16.05 1.90 -14.31
N THR A 133 16.70 0.89 -13.72
CA THR A 133 16.66 0.64 -12.27
C THR A 133 17.18 1.85 -11.48
N VAL A 134 18.33 2.41 -11.86
CA VAL A 134 18.87 3.61 -11.19
C VAL A 134 17.94 4.80 -11.35
N LEU A 135 17.42 5.03 -12.57
CA LEU A 135 16.46 6.13 -12.81
C LEU A 135 15.24 6.01 -11.90
N TYR A 136 14.59 4.85 -11.86
CA TYR A 136 13.41 4.65 -11.03
C TYR A 136 13.73 4.68 -9.52
N ALA A 137 14.90 4.21 -9.10
CA ALA A 137 15.37 4.34 -7.72
C ALA A 137 15.54 5.82 -7.32
N VAL A 138 16.13 6.64 -8.19
CA VAL A 138 16.27 8.09 -7.97
C VAL A 138 14.89 8.75 -7.87
N VAL A 139 13.95 8.42 -8.77
CA VAL A 139 12.58 8.93 -8.70
C VAL A 139 11.91 8.52 -7.39
N LEU A 140 12.02 7.25 -6.99
CA LEU A 140 11.44 6.76 -5.74
C LEU A 140 12.01 7.49 -4.52
N ILE A 141 13.33 7.67 -4.46
CA ILE A 141 13.99 8.42 -3.38
C ILE A 141 13.52 9.88 -3.38
N ALA A 142 13.44 10.51 -4.55
CA ALA A 142 12.95 11.90 -4.66
C ALA A 142 11.53 12.05 -4.14
N VAL A 143 10.63 11.11 -4.44
CA VAL A 143 9.26 11.10 -3.92
C VAL A 143 9.25 10.93 -2.40
N PHE A 144 10.02 9.98 -1.84
CA PHE A 144 10.12 9.80 -0.39
C PHE A 144 10.67 11.05 0.31
N VAL A 145 11.74 11.64 -0.22
CA VAL A 145 12.36 12.84 0.37
C VAL A 145 11.38 14.01 0.33
N THR A 146 10.68 14.20 -0.80
CA THR A 146 9.67 15.26 -0.93
C THR A 146 8.53 15.03 0.05
N TRP A 147 8.01 13.80 0.14
CA TRP A 147 6.96 13.46 1.10
C TRP A 147 7.40 13.71 2.54
N ALA A 148 8.58 13.22 2.94
CA ALA A 148 9.11 13.41 4.28
C ALA A 148 9.28 14.90 4.63
N ARG A 149 9.77 15.72 3.69
CA ARG A 149 9.98 17.17 3.91
C ARG A 149 8.68 17.96 3.97
N THR A 150 7.65 17.52 3.24
CA THR A 150 6.38 18.26 3.16
C THR A 150 5.37 17.88 4.22
N GLU A 151 5.35 16.60 4.65
CA GLU A 151 4.37 16.07 5.59
C GLU A 151 4.97 15.65 6.94
N GLY A 152 6.30 15.67 7.08
CA GLY A 152 7.02 15.36 8.33
C GLY A 152 6.99 13.89 8.73
N THR A 153 6.28 13.03 8.00
CA THR A 153 6.17 11.60 8.29
C THR A 153 5.92 10.79 7.02
N LEU A 154 6.44 9.56 7.01
CA LEU A 154 6.18 8.57 5.97
C LEU A 154 5.25 7.44 6.46
N SER A 155 4.58 7.64 7.60
CA SER A 155 3.69 6.62 8.17
C SER A 155 2.43 6.49 7.33
N ILE A 156 2.09 5.25 6.95
CA ILE A 156 0.83 4.96 6.25
C ILE A 156 -0.40 5.14 7.15
N HIS A 157 -0.23 5.07 8.48
CA HIS A 157 -1.31 5.32 9.45
C HIS A 157 -1.69 6.80 9.55
N THR A 158 -1.07 7.67 8.75
CA THR A 158 -1.38 9.11 8.68
C THR A 158 -1.92 9.53 7.31
N VAL A 159 -2.23 8.58 6.41
CA VAL A 159 -2.77 8.88 5.07
C VAL A 159 -4.27 9.15 5.17
N ASP A 160 -4.62 10.34 5.63
CA ASP A 160 -5.97 10.83 5.89
C ASP A 160 -6.37 12.02 5.02
N THR A 161 -5.42 12.62 4.28
CA THR A 161 -5.64 13.75 3.39
C THR A 161 -5.39 13.38 1.93
N PRO A 162 -6.03 14.06 0.95
CA PRO A 162 -5.76 13.83 -0.47
C PRO A 162 -4.29 14.04 -0.86
N ARG A 163 -3.59 14.96 -0.20
CA ARG A 163 -2.18 15.25 -0.47
C ARG A 163 -1.27 14.09 -0.03
N ARG A 164 -1.48 13.53 1.17
CA ARG A 164 -0.74 12.36 1.66
C ARG A 164 -1.06 11.12 0.83
N GLU A 165 -2.31 10.97 0.41
CA GLU A 165 -2.73 9.91 -0.50
C GLU A 165 -2.03 10.03 -1.86
N ALA A 166 -1.85 11.24 -2.40
CA ALA A 166 -1.13 11.47 -3.65
C ALA A 166 0.35 11.06 -3.52
N PHE A 167 1.04 11.41 -2.42
CA PHE A 167 2.39 10.92 -2.15
C PHE A 167 2.45 9.41 -2.03
N TYR A 168 1.50 8.82 -1.31
CA TYR A 168 1.40 7.37 -1.18
C TYR A 168 1.32 6.69 -2.56
N TRP A 169 0.40 7.12 -3.42
CA TRP A 169 0.26 6.54 -4.75
C TRP A 169 1.46 6.82 -5.66
N ALA A 170 2.11 7.98 -5.53
CA ALA A 170 3.35 8.26 -6.25
C ALA A 170 4.47 7.28 -5.86
N VAL A 171 4.63 6.97 -4.55
CA VAL A 171 5.57 5.94 -4.08
C VAL A 171 5.18 4.58 -4.64
N VAL A 172 3.88 4.23 -4.62
CA VAL A 172 3.41 2.93 -5.13
C VAL A 172 3.77 2.79 -6.61
N VAL A 173 3.45 3.78 -7.45
CA VAL A 173 3.77 3.77 -8.90
C VAL A 173 5.29 3.66 -9.13
N ALA A 174 6.09 4.50 -8.45
CA ALA A 174 7.54 4.48 -8.59
C ALA A 174 8.14 3.13 -8.14
N THR A 175 7.58 2.52 -7.08
CA THR A 175 7.99 1.20 -6.61
C THR A 175 7.71 0.11 -7.64
N PHE A 176 6.57 0.17 -8.33
CA PHE A 176 6.24 -0.82 -9.35
C PHE A 176 7.21 -0.75 -10.53
N ALA A 177 7.46 0.44 -11.08
CA ALA A 177 8.41 0.61 -12.17
C ALA A 177 9.84 0.20 -11.80
N MET A 178 10.31 0.64 -10.62
CA MET A 178 11.66 0.29 -10.14
C MET A 178 11.80 -1.22 -9.88
N GLY A 179 10.77 -1.85 -9.31
CA GLY A 179 10.83 -3.27 -8.97
C GLY A 179 10.79 -4.19 -10.19
N THR A 180 10.08 -3.84 -11.28
CA THR A 180 10.17 -4.55 -12.56
C THR A 180 11.60 -4.47 -13.11
N ALA A 181 12.14 -3.26 -13.31
CA ALA A 181 13.48 -3.07 -13.83
C ALA A 181 14.56 -3.78 -12.97
N LEU A 182 14.41 -3.80 -11.65
CA LEU A 182 15.32 -4.50 -10.74
C LEU A 182 15.18 -6.03 -10.82
N GLY A 183 13.96 -6.54 -10.98
CA GLY A 183 13.70 -7.96 -11.18
C GLY A 183 14.37 -8.48 -12.45
N ASP A 184 14.18 -7.76 -13.56
CA ASP A 184 14.78 -8.06 -14.85
C ASP A 184 16.30 -7.92 -14.83
N LEU A 185 16.82 -6.90 -14.17
CA LEU A 185 18.26 -6.72 -13.96
C LEU A 185 18.85 -7.96 -13.26
N ALA A 186 18.20 -8.46 -12.22
CA ALA A 186 18.66 -9.64 -11.48
C ALA A 186 18.55 -10.91 -12.33
N ALA A 187 17.43 -11.11 -13.03
CA ALA A 187 17.18 -12.32 -13.79
C ALA A 187 18.05 -12.41 -15.04
N THR A 188 18.19 -11.30 -15.79
CA THR A 188 18.84 -11.30 -17.10
C THR A 188 20.28 -10.84 -17.04
N THR A 189 20.57 -9.68 -16.42
CA THR A 189 21.92 -9.10 -16.42
C THR A 189 22.85 -9.81 -15.43
N PHE A 190 22.34 -10.17 -14.24
CA PHE A 190 23.13 -10.95 -13.27
C PHE A 190 23.03 -12.46 -13.50
N HIS A 191 22.31 -12.89 -14.54
CA HIS A 191 22.18 -14.29 -14.94
C HIS A 191 21.63 -15.22 -13.84
N LEU A 192 20.83 -14.69 -12.87
CA LEU A 192 20.24 -15.52 -11.82
C LEU A 192 19.05 -16.35 -12.34
N GLY A 193 18.50 -15.99 -13.50
CA GLY A 193 17.23 -16.50 -13.99
C GLY A 193 16.04 -16.08 -13.10
N TYR A 194 14.84 -16.37 -13.54
CA TYR A 194 13.61 -15.93 -12.84
C TYR A 194 13.46 -16.53 -11.45
N PHE A 195 13.67 -17.84 -11.31
CA PHE A 195 13.57 -18.51 -10.00
C PHE A 195 14.65 -18.03 -9.02
N GLY A 196 15.91 -17.93 -9.47
CA GLY A 196 17.01 -17.46 -8.65
C GLY A 196 16.80 -16.03 -8.16
N SER A 197 16.29 -15.15 -9.03
CA SER A 197 15.90 -13.78 -8.66
C SER A 197 14.77 -13.77 -7.62
N GLY A 198 13.77 -14.62 -7.78
CA GLY A 198 12.71 -14.80 -6.79
C GLY A 198 13.25 -15.20 -5.42
N VAL A 199 14.16 -16.18 -5.36
CA VAL A 199 14.81 -16.62 -4.11
C VAL A 199 15.66 -15.49 -3.51
N LEU A 200 16.41 -14.75 -4.33
CA LEU A 200 17.17 -13.58 -3.87
C LEU A 200 16.25 -12.56 -3.19
N PHE A 201 15.15 -12.15 -3.84
CA PHE A 201 14.25 -11.15 -3.29
C PHE A 201 13.42 -11.67 -2.09
N ALA A 202 13.16 -12.96 -2.00
CA ALA A 202 12.60 -13.57 -0.79
C ALA A 202 13.57 -13.41 0.40
N GLY A 203 14.88 -13.60 0.17
CA GLY A 203 15.91 -13.32 1.15
C GLY A 203 15.98 -11.84 1.52
N VAL A 204 15.88 -10.93 0.53
CA VAL A 204 15.89 -9.47 0.76
C VAL A 204 14.72 -9.02 1.61
N ILE A 205 13.52 -9.58 1.42
CA ILE A 205 12.34 -9.28 2.27
C ILE A 205 12.51 -9.80 3.70
N ALA A 206 13.22 -10.88 3.89
CA ALA A 206 13.49 -11.40 5.25
C ALA A 206 14.34 -10.42 6.08
N ILE A 207 15.17 -9.57 5.44
CA ILE A 207 16.04 -8.59 6.13
C ILE A 207 15.21 -7.60 6.98
N PRO A 208 14.27 -6.82 6.44
CA PRO A 208 13.49 -5.89 7.25
C PRO A 208 12.56 -6.60 8.24
N ALA A 209 12.06 -7.79 7.92
CA ALA A 209 11.28 -8.60 8.85
C ALA A 209 12.12 -9.00 10.07
N PHE A 210 13.32 -9.53 9.86
CA PHE A 210 14.27 -9.86 10.92
C PHE A 210 14.72 -8.61 11.68
N GLY A 211 15.06 -7.53 10.95
CA GLY A 211 15.48 -6.25 11.52
C GLY A 211 14.41 -5.65 12.44
N TYR A 212 13.16 -5.68 12.02
CA TYR A 212 12.04 -5.22 12.84
C TYR A 212 11.84 -6.09 14.09
N TRP A 213 11.83 -7.41 13.92
CA TRP A 213 11.51 -8.34 15.00
C TRP A 213 12.64 -8.52 16.01
N ARG A 214 13.91 -8.57 15.55
CA ARG A 214 15.07 -8.88 16.41
C ARG A 214 15.94 -7.67 16.76
N LEU A 215 16.05 -6.73 15.84
CA LEU A 215 16.93 -5.57 15.99
C LEU A 215 16.17 -4.26 16.29
N HIS A 216 14.84 -4.35 16.46
CA HIS A 216 13.97 -3.20 16.76
C HIS A 216 14.11 -2.02 15.77
N TRP A 217 14.28 -2.34 14.49
CA TRP A 217 14.32 -1.32 13.45
C TRP A 217 13.05 -0.49 13.42
N ASN A 218 13.16 0.75 12.94
CA ASN A 218 12.02 1.64 12.78
C ASN A 218 10.93 0.99 11.91
N ALA A 219 9.69 0.97 12.40
CA ALA A 219 8.56 0.32 11.75
C ALA A 219 8.28 0.89 10.34
N ILE A 220 8.39 2.23 10.18
CA ILE A 220 8.17 2.90 8.91
C ILE A 220 9.23 2.47 7.88
N PHE A 221 10.50 2.44 8.29
CA PHE A 221 11.59 1.98 7.43
C PHE A 221 11.41 0.52 7.03
N SER A 222 11.14 -0.37 8.00
CA SER A 222 10.94 -1.80 7.75
C SER A 222 9.76 -2.06 6.82
N PHE A 223 8.66 -1.31 7.00
CA PHE A 223 7.50 -1.38 6.13
C PHE A 223 7.85 -1.01 4.68
N TRP A 224 8.44 0.17 4.46
CA TRP A 224 8.74 0.62 3.10
C TRP A 224 9.80 -0.22 2.42
N PHE A 225 10.80 -0.70 3.17
CA PHE A 225 11.79 -1.62 2.62
C PHE A 225 11.13 -2.92 2.15
N ALA A 226 10.31 -3.57 2.99
CA ALA A 226 9.58 -4.78 2.60
C ALA A 226 8.61 -4.51 1.44
N TYR A 227 7.92 -3.36 1.46
CA TYR A 227 6.99 -2.95 0.42
C TYR A 227 7.68 -2.84 -0.95
N VAL A 228 8.83 -2.19 -0.99
CA VAL A 228 9.63 -2.04 -2.21
C VAL A 228 10.15 -3.40 -2.69
N ALA A 229 10.71 -4.21 -1.79
CA ALA A 229 11.29 -5.51 -2.12
C ALA A 229 10.25 -6.56 -2.56
N THR A 230 8.98 -6.41 -2.16
CA THR A 230 7.89 -7.30 -2.60
C THR A 230 7.67 -7.24 -4.11
N ARG A 231 7.98 -6.11 -4.76
CA ARG A 231 7.69 -5.95 -6.19
C ARG A 231 8.61 -6.81 -7.08
N PRO A 232 9.95 -6.73 -6.99
CA PRO A 232 10.82 -7.62 -7.77
C PRO A 232 10.63 -9.09 -7.41
N LEU A 233 10.28 -9.41 -6.15
CA LEU A 233 9.89 -10.76 -5.75
C LEU A 233 8.71 -11.27 -6.58
N GLY A 234 7.61 -10.50 -6.62
CA GLY A 234 6.39 -10.88 -7.34
C GLY A 234 6.61 -10.99 -8.84
N ALA A 235 7.36 -10.05 -9.45
CA ALA A 235 7.74 -10.09 -10.86
C ALA A 235 8.51 -11.37 -11.19
N SER A 236 9.59 -11.65 -10.45
CA SER A 236 10.42 -12.83 -10.69
C SER A 236 9.65 -14.15 -10.59
N PHE A 237 8.72 -14.27 -9.61
CA PHE A 237 7.88 -15.46 -9.52
C PHE A 237 6.82 -15.54 -10.60
N ALA A 238 6.27 -14.41 -11.05
CA ALA A 238 5.33 -14.35 -12.16
C ALA A 238 5.99 -14.85 -13.45
N ASP A 239 7.18 -14.33 -13.76
CA ASP A 239 7.97 -14.73 -14.92
C ASP A 239 8.37 -16.20 -14.84
N TRP A 240 8.80 -16.65 -13.67
CA TRP A 240 9.12 -18.06 -13.48
C TRP A 240 7.92 -18.97 -13.78
N MET A 241 6.72 -18.60 -13.38
CA MET A 241 5.51 -19.39 -13.66
C MET A 241 5.06 -19.23 -15.12
N GLY A 242 5.06 -18.00 -15.67
CA GLY A 242 4.48 -17.66 -16.96
C GLY A 242 5.36 -17.98 -18.15
N LYS A 243 6.64 -17.58 -18.10
CA LYS A 243 7.59 -17.69 -19.23
C LYS A 243 7.84 -19.13 -19.63
N SER A 244 8.24 -19.30 -20.89
CA SER A 244 8.51 -20.62 -21.47
C SER A 244 9.68 -21.33 -20.78
N ARG A 245 9.72 -22.66 -20.88
CA ARG A 245 10.80 -23.47 -20.33
C ARG A 245 12.14 -23.20 -21.00
N THR A 246 12.13 -22.72 -22.24
CA THR A 246 13.36 -22.38 -22.98
C THR A 246 14.12 -21.22 -22.39
N VAL A 247 13.43 -20.33 -21.62
CA VAL A 247 14.05 -19.20 -20.92
C VAL A 247 14.04 -19.39 -19.39
N GLY A 248 13.84 -20.62 -18.92
CA GLY A 248 13.92 -20.97 -17.49
C GLY A 248 12.61 -20.82 -16.70
N GLY A 249 11.47 -20.62 -17.37
CA GLY A 249 10.15 -20.61 -16.76
C GLY A 249 9.50 -22.00 -16.68
N LEU A 250 8.33 -22.10 -16.03
CA LEU A 250 7.51 -23.32 -15.97
C LEU A 250 6.67 -23.53 -17.23
N GLY A 251 6.42 -22.48 -18.02
CA GLY A 251 5.64 -22.55 -19.25
C GLY A 251 4.12 -22.63 -19.03
N TRP A 252 3.63 -22.11 -17.91
CA TRP A 252 2.17 -22.11 -17.67
C TRP A 252 1.43 -21.09 -18.53
N GLY A 253 2.14 -20.06 -19.03
CA GLY A 253 1.62 -18.97 -19.84
C GLY A 253 1.09 -17.82 -18.98
N ASP A 254 1.47 -16.59 -19.35
CA ASP A 254 1.20 -15.38 -18.56
C ASP A 254 -0.30 -15.14 -18.34
N GLY A 255 -1.14 -15.38 -19.36
CA GLY A 255 -2.60 -15.21 -19.23
C GLY A 255 -3.25 -16.14 -18.19
N ARG A 256 -2.77 -17.40 -18.08
CA ARG A 256 -3.30 -18.35 -17.07
C ARG A 256 -2.83 -17.98 -15.68
N VAL A 257 -1.58 -17.58 -15.54
CA VAL A 257 -1.00 -17.11 -14.27
C VAL A 257 -1.74 -15.85 -13.81
N ALA A 258 -1.92 -14.87 -14.71
CA ALA A 258 -2.66 -13.64 -14.42
C ALA A 258 -4.09 -13.93 -13.94
N LEU A 259 -4.83 -14.82 -14.64
CA LEU A 259 -6.20 -15.19 -14.28
C LEU A 259 -6.26 -15.88 -12.91
N ALA A 260 -5.39 -16.84 -12.65
CA ALA A 260 -5.35 -17.56 -11.37
C ALA A 260 -5.06 -16.61 -10.20
N LEU A 261 -4.08 -15.71 -10.37
CA LEU A 261 -3.73 -14.70 -9.36
C LEU A 261 -4.86 -13.67 -9.17
N ALA A 262 -5.51 -13.23 -10.25
CA ALA A 262 -6.63 -12.30 -10.17
C ALA A 262 -7.82 -12.91 -9.42
N LEU A 263 -8.14 -14.19 -9.65
CA LEU A 263 -9.18 -14.91 -8.92
C LEU A 263 -8.83 -15.04 -7.42
N ALA A 264 -7.58 -15.37 -7.11
CA ALA A 264 -7.12 -15.45 -5.71
C ALA A 264 -7.25 -14.08 -5.00
N ILE A 265 -6.82 -12.98 -5.66
CA ILE A 265 -6.95 -11.62 -5.15
C ILE A 265 -8.43 -11.27 -4.96
N PHE A 266 -9.28 -11.56 -5.96
CA PHE A 266 -10.71 -11.30 -5.87
C PHE A 266 -11.35 -11.98 -4.66
N CYS A 267 -11.07 -13.26 -4.43
CA CYS A 267 -11.57 -13.99 -3.28
C CYS A 267 -11.09 -13.39 -1.94
N LEU A 268 -9.80 -13.02 -1.85
CA LEU A 268 -9.25 -12.40 -0.63
C LEU A 268 -9.84 -11.02 -0.38
N VAL A 269 -9.98 -10.19 -1.41
CA VAL A 269 -10.59 -8.86 -1.30
C VAL A 269 -12.07 -8.97 -0.95
N ALA A 270 -12.81 -9.92 -1.52
CA ALA A 270 -14.20 -10.21 -1.14
C ALA A 270 -14.29 -10.60 0.34
N PHE A 271 -13.39 -11.49 0.79
CA PHE A 271 -13.30 -11.86 2.19
C PHE A 271 -13.04 -10.66 3.10
N LEU A 272 -12.10 -9.78 2.75
CA LEU A 272 -11.82 -8.56 3.52
C LEU A 272 -13.01 -7.59 3.52
N ALA A 273 -13.65 -7.38 2.37
CA ALA A 273 -14.82 -6.51 2.26
C ALA A 273 -15.99 -6.98 3.14
N LEU A 274 -16.15 -8.30 3.29
CA LEU A 274 -17.18 -8.91 4.13
C LEU A 274 -16.81 -8.89 5.62
N THR A 275 -15.55 -9.21 5.95
CA THR A 275 -15.10 -9.38 7.36
C THR A 275 -14.56 -8.10 7.98
N ARG A 276 -14.19 -7.09 7.18
CA ARG A 276 -13.60 -5.80 7.60
C ARG A 276 -12.35 -5.95 8.48
N ARG A 277 -11.57 -7.02 8.29
CA ARG A 277 -10.35 -7.31 9.08
C ARG A 277 -9.15 -6.43 8.73
N ASP A 278 -9.27 -5.63 7.70
CA ASP A 278 -8.27 -4.71 7.16
C ASP A 278 -8.58 -3.23 7.47
N LEU A 279 -9.60 -2.96 8.31
CA LEU A 279 -9.89 -1.61 8.75
C LEU A 279 -8.95 -1.23 9.88
N GLN A 280 -8.27 -0.10 9.73
CA GLN A 280 -7.48 0.49 10.80
C GLN A 280 -8.42 0.90 11.95
N GLN A 281 -8.18 0.35 13.15
CA GLN A 281 -8.91 0.77 14.34
C GLN A 281 -8.38 2.13 14.79
N PRO A 282 -9.25 3.08 15.18
CA PRO A 282 -8.81 4.30 15.84
C PRO A 282 -7.99 3.91 17.06
N ASP A 283 -6.83 4.54 17.22
CA ASP A 283 -5.89 4.30 18.32
C ASP A 283 -6.66 4.31 19.64
N ARG A 284 -6.82 3.13 20.24
CA ARG A 284 -7.31 2.96 21.61
C ARG A 284 -6.14 3.18 22.57
N SER A 285 -5.50 4.35 22.50
CA SER A 285 -4.68 4.75 23.63
C SER A 285 -5.58 4.73 24.88
N PRO A 286 -5.22 3.98 25.95
CA PRO A 286 -5.94 4.06 27.20
C PRO A 286 -5.89 5.53 27.62
N ARG A 287 -7.04 6.17 27.79
CA ARG A 287 -7.09 7.43 28.49
C ARG A 287 -6.58 7.11 29.88
N LEU A 288 -5.34 7.51 30.15
CA LEU A 288 -4.82 7.49 31.52
C LEU A 288 -5.77 8.32 32.38
N PRO A 289 -6.15 7.83 33.56
CA PRO A 289 -7.07 8.48 34.47
C PRO A 289 -6.56 9.83 34.95
#